data_8d41afaf29165c4a76f6107243e4edba
#
_entry.id   8d41afaf29165c4a76f6107243e4edba
#
_cell.length_a   1.000
_cell.length_b   1.000
_cell.length_c   1.000
_cell.angle_alpha   90.00
_cell.angle_beta   90.00
_cell.angle_gamma   90.00
#
_symmetry.space_group_name_H-M   'P 1'
#
loop_
_entity.id
_entity.type
_entity.pdbx_description
1 polymer ?
#
loop_
_entity_poly.entity_id
_entity_poly.type
_entity_poly.pdbx_seq_one_letter_code
_entity_poly.pdbx_strand_id
1 'polypeptide(L)'
;MMPLKNTFQKMNRIVYDTSKKLGKDIELEVIGEDTEVDKNIIEHISDPLMHLIRNSVDHGIESDEDRKAIGKTEKGKVVLEAKNEGGQVWISVSDNGKGLS
;
A
#
# COMPACT_ATOMS: atom_id res chain seq x y z
N MET A 1 20.45 -6.74 9.60
CA MET A 1 18.99 -6.59 9.55
C MET A 1 18.63 -5.11 9.50
N MET A 2 17.62 -4.77 8.73
CA MET A 2 17.21 -3.39 8.54
C MET A 2 15.70 -3.27 8.73
N PRO A 3 15.21 -2.16 9.33
CA PRO A 3 13.78 -1.97 9.44
C PRO A 3 13.16 -1.69 8.07
N LEU A 4 11.90 -2.08 7.91
CA LEU A 4 11.16 -1.84 6.69
C LEU A 4 10.72 -0.38 6.53
N LYS A 5 10.95 0.44 7.53
CA LYS A 5 10.51 1.82 7.57
C LYS A 5 10.86 2.61 6.31
N ASN A 6 12.12 2.56 5.88
CA ASN A 6 12.56 3.32 4.71
C ASN A 6 11.88 2.87 3.44
N THR A 7 11.71 1.55 3.29
CA THR A 7 11.02 0.98 2.13
C THR A 7 9.55 1.40 2.13
N PHE A 8 8.89 1.36 3.28
CA PHE A 8 7.49 1.74 3.39
C PHE A 8 7.28 3.24 3.18
N GLN A 9 8.25 4.07 3.56
CA GLN A 9 8.19 5.51 3.28
C GLN A 9 8.24 5.78 1.78
N LYS A 10 9.02 5.01 1.02
CA LYS A 10 9.02 5.10 -0.43
C LYS A 10 7.66 4.73 -1.01
N MET A 11 7.00 3.73 -0.44
CA MET A 11 5.66 3.33 -0.86
C MET A 11 4.65 4.43 -0.59
N ASN A 12 4.75 5.11 0.53
CA ASN A 12 3.88 6.23 0.85
C ASN A 12 4.00 7.33 -0.19
N ARG A 13 5.21 7.64 -0.62
CA ARG A 13 5.44 8.62 -1.66
C ARG A 13 4.84 8.20 -3.00
N ILE A 14 4.96 6.92 -3.33
CA ILE A 14 4.38 6.37 -4.56
C ILE A 14 2.86 6.52 -4.54
N VAL A 15 2.22 6.20 -3.42
CA VAL A 15 0.77 6.36 -3.27
C VAL A 15 0.38 7.82 -3.46
N TYR A 16 1.10 8.73 -2.82
CA TYR A 16 0.83 10.15 -2.92
C TYR A 16 0.94 10.65 -4.37
N ASP A 17 2.07 10.36 -5.02
CA ASP A 17 2.31 10.83 -6.38
C ASP A 17 1.32 10.23 -7.37
N THR A 18 1.06 8.94 -7.26
CA THR A 18 0.15 8.24 -8.17
C THR A 18 -1.30 8.71 -7.96
N SER A 19 -1.72 8.87 -6.72
CA SER A 19 -3.08 9.32 -6.42
C SER A 19 -3.33 10.73 -6.93
N LYS A 20 -2.36 11.61 -6.78
CA LYS A 20 -2.44 12.97 -7.32
C LYS A 20 -2.55 12.97 -8.83
N LYS A 21 -1.74 12.16 -9.48
CA LYS A 21 -1.73 12.05 -10.94
C LYS A 21 -3.07 11.58 -11.48
N LEU A 22 -3.74 10.70 -10.73
CA LEU A 22 -5.03 10.14 -11.13
C LEU A 22 -6.23 10.93 -10.60
N GLY A 23 -6.00 11.98 -9.82
CA GLY A 23 -7.08 12.76 -9.23
C GLY A 23 -7.87 12.00 -8.17
N LYS A 24 -7.22 11.07 -7.49
CA LYS A 24 -7.85 10.27 -6.42
C LYS A 24 -7.38 10.75 -5.06
N ASP A 25 -8.27 10.70 -4.08
CA ASP A 25 -7.94 11.01 -2.69
C ASP A 25 -7.71 9.70 -1.94
N ILE A 26 -6.44 9.31 -1.78
CA ILE A 26 -6.06 8.02 -1.23
C ILE A 26 -5.06 8.21 -0.11
N GLU A 27 -5.29 7.48 0.98
CA GLU A 27 -4.42 7.46 2.15
C GLU A 27 -3.72 6.10 2.24
N LEU A 28 -2.45 6.11 2.61
CA LEU A 28 -1.71 4.88 2.92
C LEU A 28 -1.58 4.75 4.42
N GLU A 29 -2.03 3.63 4.96
CA GLU A 29 -1.78 3.26 6.36
C GLU A 29 -0.69 2.20 6.39
N VAL A 30 0.31 2.41 7.24
CA VAL A 30 1.44 1.50 7.37
C VAL A 30 1.42 0.90 8.76
N ILE A 31 1.47 -0.43 8.83
CA ILE A 31 1.49 -1.17 10.10
C ILE A 31 2.73 -2.06 10.10
N GLY A 32 3.50 -2.01 11.19
CA GLY A 32 4.68 -2.88 11.33
C GLY A 32 5.91 -2.39 10.61
N GLU A 33 6.05 -1.09 10.37
CA GLU A 33 7.21 -0.54 9.68
C GLU A 33 8.53 -0.75 10.42
N ASP A 34 8.46 -1.00 11.72
CA ASP A 34 9.63 -1.27 12.55
C ASP A 34 10.12 -2.71 12.44
N THR A 35 9.41 -3.55 11.72
CA THR A 35 9.82 -4.93 11.50
C THR A 35 11.18 -4.97 10.79
N GLU A 36 12.14 -5.66 11.38
CA GLU A 36 13.48 -5.77 10.80
C GLU A 36 13.59 -7.04 9.97
N VAL A 37 14.17 -6.88 8.80
CA VAL A 37 14.36 -7.99 7.87
C VAL A 37 15.75 -7.92 7.25
N ASP A 38 16.16 -9.03 6.65
CA ASP A 38 17.42 -9.10 5.92
C ASP A 38 17.37 -8.13 4.73
N LYS A 39 18.48 -7.44 4.48
CA LYS A 39 18.61 -6.53 3.36
C LYS A 39 18.25 -7.20 2.03
N ASN A 40 18.62 -8.46 1.86
CA ASN A 40 18.32 -9.21 0.64
C ASN A 40 16.81 -9.34 0.42
N ILE A 41 16.07 -9.53 1.50
CA ILE A 41 14.60 -9.60 1.44
C ILE A 41 14.05 -8.26 0.96
N ILE A 42 14.55 -7.15 1.52
CA ILE A 42 14.11 -5.81 1.11
C ILE A 42 14.34 -5.60 -0.39
N GLU A 43 15.51 -5.97 -0.88
CA GLU A 43 15.84 -5.83 -2.30
C GLU A 43 14.92 -6.65 -3.21
N HIS A 44 14.50 -7.82 -2.74
CA HIS A 44 13.64 -8.70 -3.53
C HIS A 44 12.17 -8.30 -3.51
N ILE A 45 11.70 -7.65 -2.44
CA ILE A 45 10.28 -7.31 -2.32
C ILE A 45 9.94 -5.92 -2.82
N SER A 46 10.92 -5.02 -2.93
CA SER A 46 10.65 -3.62 -3.25
C SER A 46 9.90 -3.44 -4.56
N ASP A 47 10.36 -4.04 -5.64
CA ASP A 47 9.72 -3.89 -6.95
C ASP A 47 8.34 -4.55 -7.01
N PRO A 48 8.16 -5.81 -6.59
CA PRO A 48 6.82 -6.40 -6.54
C PRO A 48 5.85 -5.60 -5.67
N LEU A 49 6.33 -5.08 -4.54
CA LEU A 49 5.49 -4.33 -3.62
C LEU A 49 5.05 -3.01 -4.23
N MET A 50 5.96 -2.29 -4.90
CA MET A 50 5.61 -1.07 -5.62
C MET A 50 4.55 -1.33 -6.68
N HIS A 51 4.68 -2.44 -7.39
CA HIS A 51 3.72 -2.83 -8.42
C HIS A 51 2.33 -3.09 -7.82
N LEU A 52 2.28 -3.82 -6.71
CA LEU A 52 1.02 -4.10 -6.01
C LEU A 52 0.35 -2.81 -5.53
N ILE A 53 1.14 -1.89 -4.98
CA ILE A 53 0.61 -0.64 -4.47
C ILE A 53 0.08 0.23 -5.61
N ARG A 54 0.81 0.34 -6.71
CA ARG A 54 0.34 1.07 -7.87
C ARG A 54 -0.95 0.49 -8.44
N ASN A 55 -1.04 -0.84 -8.48
CA ASN A 55 -2.26 -1.50 -8.94
C ASN A 55 -3.43 -1.19 -8.03
N SER A 56 -3.23 -1.19 -6.71
CA SER A 56 -4.28 -0.85 -5.76
C SER A 56 -4.76 0.59 -5.95
N VAL A 57 -3.85 1.53 -6.17
CA VAL A 57 -4.19 2.94 -6.39
C VAL A 57 -4.89 3.12 -7.74
N ASP A 58 -4.36 2.51 -8.79
CA ASP A 58 -4.84 2.71 -10.15
C ASP A 58 -6.14 1.94 -10.43
N HIS A 59 -6.18 0.68 -10.08
CA HIS A 59 -7.27 -0.23 -10.44
C HIS A 59 -8.14 -0.68 -9.26
N GLY A 60 -7.57 -0.75 -8.06
CA GLY A 60 -8.29 -1.25 -6.89
C GLY A 60 -9.26 -0.25 -6.30
N ILE A 61 -8.94 1.03 -6.32
CA ILE A 61 -9.74 2.08 -5.71
C ILE A 61 -10.40 2.92 -6.80
N GLU A 62 -11.70 3.14 -6.65
CA GLU A 62 -12.48 3.94 -7.59
C GLU A 62 -12.06 5.40 -7.56
N SER A 63 -12.35 6.14 -8.64
CA SER A 63 -12.19 7.59 -8.67
C SER A 63 -13.11 8.24 -7.64
N ASP A 64 -12.81 9.48 -7.25
CA ASP A 64 -13.64 10.20 -6.28
C ASP A 64 -15.08 10.31 -6.76
N GLU A 65 -15.29 10.54 -8.06
CA GLU A 65 -16.62 10.60 -8.63
C GLU A 65 -17.37 9.28 -8.50
N ASP A 66 -16.70 8.18 -8.81
CA ASP A 66 -17.33 6.87 -8.73
C ASP A 66 -17.64 6.48 -7.29
N ARG A 67 -16.78 6.86 -6.36
CA ARG A 67 -17.03 6.59 -4.93
C ARG A 67 -18.27 7.35 -4.44
N LYS A 68 -18.41 8.59 -4.82
CA LYS A 68 -19.60 9.38 -4.48
C LYS A 68 -20.85 8.78 -5.10
N ALA A 69 -20.77 8.33 -6.34
CA ALA A 69 -21.91 7.76 -7.05
C ALA A 69 -22.45 6.50 -6.37
N ILE A 70 -21.59 5.72 -5.72
CA ILE A 70 -22.00 4.50 -5.01
C ILE A 70 -22.18 4.71 -3.50
N GLY A 71 -22.15 5.98 -3.06
CA GLY A 71 -22.41 6.32 -1.66
C GLY A 71 -21.22 6.17 -0.72
N LYS A 72 -20.03 5.97 -1.21
CA LYS A 72 -18.84 5.94 -0.37
C LYS A 72 -18.38 7.36 -0.07
N THR A 73 -18.34 7.71 1.20
CA THR A 73 -17.93 9.05 1.65
C THR A 73 -16.51 9.09 2.20
N GLU A 74 -15.92 7.94 2.44
CA GLU A 74 -14.58 7.84 2.99
C GLU A 74 -13.53 7.96 1.90
N LYS A 75 -12.34 8.42 2.30
CA LYS A 75 -11.18 8.42 1.42
C LYS A 75 -10.84 7.00 0.97
N GLY A 76 -10.26 6.86 -0.20
CA GLY A 76 -9.63 5.62 -0.59
C GLY A 76 -8.49 5.32 0.38
N LYS A 77 -8.33 4.05 0.75
CA LYS A 77 -7.33 3.66 1.73
C LYS A 77 -6.62 2.41 1.29
N VAL A 78 -5.29 2.46 1.34
CA VAL A 78 -4.44 1.29 1.12
C VAL A 78 -3.74 0.99 2.44
N VAL A 79 -3.77 -0.26 2.87
CA VAL A 79 -3.10 -0.69 4.10
C VAL A 79 -1.92 -1.57 3.73
N LEU A 80 -0.75 -1.17 4.20
CA LEU A 80 0.50 -1.93 4.03
C LEU A 80 0.93 -2.42 5.40
N GLU A 81 0.92 -3.72 5.58
CA GLU A 81 1.24 -4.32 6.86
C GLU A 81 2.39 -5.30 6.74
N ALA A 82 3.30 -5.26 7.72
CA ALA A 82 4.38 -6.24 7.84
C ALA A 82 4.38 -6.81 9.24
N LYS A 83 4.68 -8.10 9.33
CA LYS A 83 4.88 -8.76 10.63
C LYS A 83 5.88 -9.90 10.46
N ASN A 84 6.59 -10.19 11.55
CA ASN A 84 7.49 -11.32 11.62
C ASN A 84 6.87 -12.35 12.57
N GLU A 85 6.62 -13.53 12.05
CA GLU A 85 5.94 -14.57 12.80
C GLU A 85 6.57 -15.91 12.50
N GLY A 86 7.09 -16.56 13.53
CA GLY A 86 7.72 -17.87 13.38
C GLY A 86 8.94 -17.88 12.47
N GLY A 87 9.71 -16.78 12.45
CA GLY A 87 10.88 -16.67 11.58
C GLY A 87 10.55 -16.31 10.14
N GLN A 88 9.26 -16.08 9.83
CA GLN A 88 8.82 -15.67 8.51
C GLN A 88 8.34 -14.23 8.52
N VAL A 89 8.60 -13.52 7.44
CA VAL A 89 8.11 -12.15 7.27
C VAL A 89 6.88 -12.19 6.38
N TRP A 90 5.79 -11.64 6.90
CA TRP A 90 4.51 -11.54 6.18
C TRP A 90 4.29 -10.09 5.82
N ILE A 91 4.06 -9.83 4.53
CA ILE A 91 3.75 -8.49 4.04
C ILE A 91 2.46 -8.57 3.26
N SER A 92 1.50 -7.73 3.63
CA SER A 92 0.21 -7.70 2.96
C SER A 92 -0.14 -6.30 2.51
N VAL A 93 -0.83 -6.23 1.39
CA VAL A 93 -1.38 -4.99 0.83
C VAL A 93 -2.87 -5.19 0.67
N SER A 94 -3.65 -4.31 1.25
CA SER A 94 -5.11 -4.35 1.11
C SER A 94 -5.64 -2.95 0.83
N ASP A 95 -6.85 -2.87 0.30
CA ASP A 95 -7.48 -1.58 0.03
C ASP A 95 -8.98 -1.66 0.29
N ASN A 96 -9.63 -0.50 0.41
CA ASN A 96 -11.08 -0.39 0.61
C ASN A 96 -11.81 -0.03 -0.69
N GLY A 97 -11.20 -0.36 -1.83
CA GLY A 97 -11.75 -0.03 -3.14
C GLY A 97 -12.83 -1.00 -3.61
N LYS A 98 -12.81 -1.27 -4.90
CA LYS A 98 -13.82 -2.12 -5.55
C LYS A 98 -13.91 -3.52 -4.97
N GLY A 99 -12.87 -3.93 -4.29
CA GLY A 99 -12.81 -5.25 -3.70
C GLY A 99 -12.68 -6.34 -4.75
N LEU A 100 -11.56 -6.99 -4.74
CA LEU A 100 -11.40 -8.22 -5.50
C LEU A 100 -11.84 -9.34 -4.57
N SER A 101 -13.08 -9.53 -4.52
CA SER A 101 -13.60 -10.69 -3.81
C SER A 101 -13.50 -11.92 -4.69
#